data_55ebfbc53e0ff824375cb737b410937e
#
_entry.id   55ebfbc53e0ff824375cb737b410937e
#
_cell.length_a   1.000
_cell.length_b   1.000
_cell.length_c   1.000
_cell.angle_alpha   90.00
_cell.angle_beta   90.00
_cell.angle_gamma   90.00
#
_symmetry.space_group_name_H-M   'P 1'
#
loop_
_entity.id
_entity.type
_entity.pdbx_description
1 polymer ?
#
loop_
_entity_poly.entity_id
_entity_poly.type
_entity_poly.pdbx_seq_one_letter_code
_entity_poly.pdbx_strand_id
1 'polypeptide(L)'
;NLHKEIELENEVVASLATKSKDIAQVINIIQEIAFQTNILSLNAAVEAATAGEAGKGFAVVAQEVRNLATRSADAAKQIKDVVTSIQNETEKIKHSSDTVSSVVNETKSRIDVLSKLMITFQKNSNRSVYEVESISNKIFINLAKLDHVIYKNNLYQLIFGGEHNFKP
;
A
#
# COMPACT_ATOMS: atom_id res chain seq x y z
N ASN A 1 6.10 -5.45 -9.88
CA ASN A 1 6.10 -3.99 -9.96
C ASN A 1 4.87 -3.46 -9.21
N LEU A 2 5.09 -3.11 -7.92
CA LEU A 2 4.03 -2.78 -6.95
C LEU A 2 3.02 -1.74 -7.47
N HIS A 3 3.47 -0.76 -8.25
CA HIS A 3 2.59 0.25 -8.84
C HIS A 3 1.57 -0.35 -9.81
N LYS A 4 2.02 -1.29 -10.64
CA LYS A 4 1.14 -1.99 -11.58
C LYS A 4 0.13 -2.90 -10.86
N GLU A 5 0.52 -3.49 -9.73
CA GLU A 5 -0.38 -4.32 -8.91
C GLU A 5 -1.48 -3.47 -8.27
N ILE A 6 -1.13 -2.27 -7.76
CA ILE A 6 -2.11 -1.32 -7.21
C ILE A 6 -3.10 -0.84 -8.30
N GLU A 7 -2.62 -0.57 -9.51
CA GLU A 7 -3.51 -0.20 -10.63
C GLU A 7 -4.50 -1.32 -10.97
N LEU A 8 -4.01 -2.57 -11.06
CA LEU A 8 -4.87 -3.73 -11.30
C LEU A 8 -5.88 -3.95 -10.17
N GLU A 9 -5.47 -3.80 -8.91
CA GLU A 9 -6.36 -3.88 -7.76
C GLU A 9 -7.46 -2.82 -7.83
N ASN A 10 -7.12 -1.58 -8.16
CA ASN A 10 -8.09 -0.49 -8.33
C ASN A 10 -9.10 -0.77 -9.45
N GLU A 11 -8.68 -1.37 -10.57
CA GLU A 11 -9.59 -1.79 -11.65
C GLU A 11 -10.56 -2.88 -11.17
N VAL A 12 -10.07 -3.88 -10.42
CA VAL A 12 -10.91 -4.95 -9.85
C VAL A 12 -11.91 -4.38 -8.85
N VAL A 13 -11.49 -3.48 -7.98
CA VAL A 13 -12.35 -2.80 -6.99
C VAL A 13 -13.43 -1.98 -7.68
N ALA A 14 -13.09 -1.21 -8.71
CA ALA A 14 -14.05 -0.43 -9.50
C ALA A 14 -15.08 -1.34 -10.21
N SER A 15 -14.63 -2.46 -10.78
CA SER A 15 -15.50 -3.47 -11.38
C SER A 15 -16.45 -4.09 -10.35
N LEU A 16 -15.95 -4.42 -9.15
CA LEU A 16 -16.75 -4.98 -8.07
C LEU A 16 -17.82 -3.99 -7.57
N ALA A 17 -17.46 -2.71 -7.43
CA ALA A 17 -18.42 -1.65 -7.08
C ALA A 17 -19.56 -1.53 -8.10
N THR A 18 -19.23 -1.56 -9.40
CA THR A 18 -20.20 -1.51 -10.48
C THR A 18 -21.14 -2.73 -10.45
N LYS A 19 -20.58 -3.94 -10.37
CA LYS A 19 -21.36 -5.18 -10.31
C LYS A 19 -22.27 -5.24 -9.08
N SER A 20 -21.80 -4.79 -7.93
CA SER A 20 -22.60 -4.72 -6.70
C SER A 20 -23.79 -3.75 -6.85
N LYS A 21 -23.58 -2.63 -7.55
CA LYS A 21 -24.65 -1.69 -7.88
C LYS A 21 -25.69 -2.32 -8.81
N ASP A 22 -25.25 -3.04 -9.85
CA ASP A 22 -26.15 -3.72 -10.78
C ASP A 22 -26.97 -4.80 -10.06
N ILE A 23 -26.33 -5.57 -9.16
CA ILE A 23 -27.04 -6.57 -8.34
C ILE A 23 -28.09 -5.87 -7.45
N ALA A 24 -27.77 -4.76 -6.82
CA ALA A 24 -28.73 -4.01 -6.01
C ALA A 24 -29.96 -3.54 -6.81
N GLN A 25 -29.78 -3.16 -8.09
CA GLN A 25 -30.89 -2.83 -8.97
C GLN A 25 -31.78 -4.06 -9.25
N VAL A 26 -31.17 -5.20 -9.57
CA VAL A 26 -31.89 -6.46 -9.80
C VAL A 26 -32.68 -6.88 -8.55
N ILE A 27 -32.11 -6.74 -7.37
CA ILE A 27 -32.81 -7.05 -6.11
C ILE A 27 -34.00 -6.15 -5.88
N ASN A 28 -33.95 -4.87 -6.21
CA ASN A 28 -35.09 -3.97 -6.12
C ASN A 28 -36.22 -4.43 -7.06
N ILE A 29 -35.89 -4.87 -8.29
CA ILE A 29 -36.87 -5.41 -9.23
C ILE A 29 -37.52 -6.70 -8.68
N ILE A 30 -36.73 -7.60 -8.07
CA ILE A 30 -37.26 -8.83 -7.45
C ILE A 30 -38.20 -8.48 -6.30
N GLN A 31 -37.90 -7.50 -5.46
CA GLN A 31 -38.78 -7.03 -4.39
C GLN A 31 -40.09 -6.50 -4.96
N GLU A 32 -40.03 -5.73 -6.03
CA GLU A 32 -41.23 -5.22 -6.72
C GLU A 32 -42.09 -6.34 -7.28
N ILE A 33 -41.49 -7.33 -7.97
CA ILE A 33 -42.20 -8.51 -8.50
C ILE A 33 -42.85 -9.28 -7.35
N ALA A 34 -42.11 -9.51 -6.21
CA ALA A 34 -42.67 -10.19 -5.05
C ALA A 34 -43.85 -9.42 -4.47
N PHE A 35 -43.77 -8.10 -4.37
CA PHE A 35 -44.89 -7.26 -3.94
C PHE A 35 -46.09 -7.35 -4.88
N GLN A 36 -45.90 -7.21 -6.20
CA GLN A 36 -46.96 -7.36 -7.20
C GLN A 36 -47.60 -8.74 -7.14
N THR A 37 -46.80 -9.81 -6.99
CA THR A 37 -47.27 -11.18 -6.84
C THR A 37 -48.10 -11.37 -5.57
N ASN A 38 -47.71 -10.74 -4.44
CA ASN A 38 -48.47 -10.75 -3.21
C ASN A 38 -49.86 -10.06 -3.39
N ILE A 39 -49.90 -8.93 -4.09
CA ILE A 39 -51.18 -8.24 -4.37
C ILE A 39 -52.03 -9.09 -5.31
N LEU A 40 -51.46 -9.68 -6.37
CA LEU A 40 -52.19 -10.51 -7.33
C LEU A 40 -52.77 -11.76 -6.63
N SER A 41 -52.01 -12.39 -5.76
CA SER A 41 -52.48 -13.55 -4.97
C SER A 41 -53.59 -13.18 -3.99
N LEU A 42 -53.53 -11.99 -3.40
CA LEU A 42 -54.58 -11.47 -2.54
C LEU A 42 -55.90 -11.27 -3.35
N ASN A 43 -55.83 -10.69 -4.49
CA ASN A 43 -56.98 -10.50 -5.37
C ASN A 43 -57.58 -11.85 -5.80
N ALA A 44 -56.72 -12.82 -6.18
CA ALA A 44 -57.15 -14.17 -6.51
C ALA A 44 -57.83 -14.89 -5.33
N ALA A 45 -57.33 -14.70 -4.10
CA ALA A 45 -57.94 -15.26 -2.89
C ALA A 45 -59.33 -14.68 -2.61
N VAL A 46 -59.49 -13.36 -2.83
CA VAL A 46 -60.80 -12.67 -2.71
C VAL A 46 -61.81 -13.20 -3.74
N GLU A 47 -61.36 -13.35 -4.98
CA GLU A 47 -62.23 -13.85 -6.05
C GLU A 47 -62.65 -15.32 -5.80
N ALA A 48 -61.67 -16.14 -5.33
CA ALA A 48 -61.95 -17.51 -4.95
C ALA A 48 -62.95 -17.61 -3.81
N ALA A 49 -62.89 -16.70 -2.81
CA ALA A 49 -63.85 -16.62 -1.72
C ALA A 49 -65.24 -16.22 -2.20
N THR A 50 -65.33 -15.32 -3.21
CA THR A 50 -66.60 -14.90 -3.82
C THR A 50 -67.28 -16.06 -4.56
N ALA A 51 -66.51 -16.98 -5.18
CA ALA A 51 -67.03 -18.17 -5.86
C ALA A 51 -67.53 -19.29 -4.91
N GLY A 52 -67.43 -19.13 -3.62
CA GLY A 52 -67.95 -20.03 -2.61
C GLY A 52 -67.33 -21.44 -2.69
N GLU A 53 -68.12 -22.47 -2.67
CA GLU A 53 -67.66 -23.88 -2.68
C GLU A 53 -66.81 -24.20 -3.94
N ALA A 54 -67.18 -23.63 -5.10
CA ALA A 54 -66.45 -23.84 -6.36
C ALA A 54 -65.04 -23.21 -6.34
N GLY A 55 -64.82 -22.21 -5.49
CA GLY A 55 -63.55 -21.50 -5.38
C GLY A 55 -62.57 -22.08 -4.38
N LYS A 56 -62.92 -23.08 -3.52
CA LYS A 56 -62.09 -23.54 -2.43
C LYS A 56 -60.68 -24.01 -2.86
N GLY A 57 -60.57 -24.74 -3.96
CA GLY A 57 -59.27 -25.15 -4.52
C GLY A 57 -58.39 -23.98 -4.95
N PHE A 58 -58.99 -22.97 -5.57
CA PHE A 58 -58.30 -21.75 -6.00
C PHE A 58 -57.82 -20.88 -4.79
N ALA A 59 -58.64 -20.84 -3.72
CA ALA A 59 -58.26 -20.14 -2.48
C ALA A 59 -56.97 -20.71 -1.84
N VAL A 60 -56.82 -22.03 -1.82
CA VAL A 60 -55.59 -22.70 -1.31
C VAL A 60 -54.38 -22.34 -2.17
N VAL A 61 -54.51 -22.38 -3.51
CA VAL A 61 -53.43 -22.02 -4.41
C VAL A 61 -53.07 -20.55 -4.25
N ALA A 62 -54.04 -19.64 -4.21
CA ALA A 62 -53.80 -18.20 -3.99
C ALA A 62 -53.05 -17.94 -2.65
N GLN A 63 -53.44 -18.66 -1.57
CA GLN A 63 -52.73 -18.51 -0.30
C GLN A 63 -51.28 -19.04 -0.37
N GLU A 64 -51.00 -20.12 -1.09
CA GLU A 64 -49.66 -20.63 -1.28
C GLU A 64 -48.78 -19.68 -2.12
N VAL A 65 -49.36 -19.12 -3.21
CA VAL A 65 -48.66 -18.08 -4.00
C VAL A 65 -48.34 -16.85 -3.17
N ARG A 66 -49.26 -16.46 -2.29
CA ARG A 66 -49.03 -15.35 -1.34
C ARG A 66 -47.87 -15.63 -0.39
N ASN A 67 -47.83 -16.84 0.16
CA ASN A 67 -46.75 -17.28 1.07
C ASN A 67 -45.39 -17.29 0.31
N LEU A 68 -45.36 -17.78 -0.93
CA LEU A 68 -44.18 -17.78 -1.79
C LEU A 68 -43.70 -16.35 -2.08
N ALA A 69 -44.60 -15.44 -2.38
CA ALA A 69 -44.28 -14.02 -2.62
C ALA A 69 -43.66 -13.36 -1.39
N THR A 70 -44.20 -13.60 -0.19
CA THR A 70 -43.63 -13.13 1.07
C THR A 70 -42.22 -13.66 1.29
N ARG A 71 -42.02 -14.96 1.14
CA ARG A 71 -40.69 -15.60 1.28
C ARG A 71 -39.69 -15.07 0.25
N SER A 72 -40.13 -14.77 -0.99
CA SER A 72 -39.28 -14.19 -2.02
C SER A 72 -38.86 -12.75 -1.66
N ALA A 73 -39.78 -11.95 -1.11
CA ALA A 73 -39.47 -10.62 -0.61
C ALA A 73 -38.44 -10.63 0.52
N ASP A 74 -38.60 -11.56 1.48
CA ASP A 74 -37.67 -11.74 2.60
C ASP A 74 -36.26 -12.17 2.12
N ALA A 75 -36.19 -13.12 1.19
CA ALA A 75 -34.93 -13.55 0.58
C ALA A 75 -34.24 -12.41 -0.16
N ALA A 76 -34.99 -11.65 -0.94
CA ALA A 76 -34.48 -10.47 -1.64
C ALA A 76 -33.93 -9.41 -0.66
N LYS A 77 -34.61 -9.20 0.46
CA LYS A 77 -34.13 -8.30 1.52
C LYS A 77 -32.80 -8.77 2.10
N GLN A 78 -32.65 -10.05 2.41
CA GLN A 78 -31.39 -10.63 2.91
C GLN A 78 -30.24 -10.44 1.90
N ILE A 79 -30.49 -10.68 0.61
CA ILE A 79 -29.48 -10.47 -0.44
C ILE A 79 -29.11 -8.98 -0.52
N LYS A 80 -30.08 -8.07 -0.38
CA LYS A 80 -29.82 -6.62 -0.36
C LYS A 80 -28.86 -6.23 0.78
N ASP A 81 -29.05 -6.80 1.95
CA ASP A 81 -28.20 -6.53 3.12
C ASP A 81 -26.75 -7.03 2.86
N VAL A 82 -26.60 -8.21 2.25
CA VAL A 82 -25.30 -8.75 1.85
C VAL A 82 -24.63 -7.85 0.79
N VAL A 83 -25.37 -7.42 -0.24
CA VAL A 83 -24.84 -6.53 -1.27
C VAL A 83 -24.41 -5.17 -0.70
N THR A 84 -25.17 -4.64 0.25
CA THR A 84 -24.80 -3.40 0.96
C THR A 84 -23.49 -3.59 1.76
N SER A 85 -23.32 -4.75 2.40
CA SER A 85 -22.05 -5.08 3.08
C SER A 85 -20.88 -5.13 2.10
N ILE A 86 -21.05 -5.78 0.95
CA ILE A 86 -20.03 -5.85 -0.11
C ILE A 86 -19.66 -4.44 -0.60
N GLN A 87 -20.64 -3.56 -0.80
CA GLN A 87 -20.38 -2.17 -1.20
C GLN A 87 -19.53 -1.42 -0.18
N ASN A 88 -19.87 -1.56 1.10
CA ASN A 88 -19.13 -0.94 2.19
C ASN A 88 -17.69 -1.48 2.31
N GLU A 89 -17.50 -2.77 2.11
CA GLU A 89 -16.18 -3.40 2.12
C GLU A 89 -15.34 -2.95 0.91
N THR A 90 -15.96 -2.86 -0.27
CA THR A 90 -15.33 -2.37 -1.49
C THR A 90 -14.83 -0.94 -1.33
N GLU A 91 -15.60 -0.06 -0.69
CA GLU A 91 -15.19 1.31 -0.41
C GLU A 91 -13.99 1.37 0.57
N LYS A 92 -13.97 0.49 1.58
CA LYS A 92 -12.83 0.37 2.49
C LYS A 92 -11.56 -0.11 1.78
N ILE A 93 -11.69 -1.09 0.88
CA ILE A 93 -10.57 -1.59 0.08
C ILE A 93 -10.02 -0.47 -0.80
N LYS A 94 -10.89 0.30 -1.47
CA LYS A 94 -10.50 1.46 -2.27
C LYS A 94 -9.68 2.46 -1.45
N HIS A 95 -10.17 2.85 -0.28
CA HIS A 95 -9.46 3.77 0.60
C HIS A 95 -8.10 3.22 1.05
N SER A 96 -8.03 1.92 1.34
CA SER A 96 -6.77 1.24 1.68
C SER A 96 -5.78 1.26 0.51
N SER A 97 -6.25 1.00 -0.72
CA SER A 97 -5.43 1.03 -1.93
C SER A 97 -4.87 2.43 -2.20
N ASP A 98 -5.69 3.49 -2.04
CA ASP A 98 -5.26 4.89 -2.15
C ASP A 98 -4.15 5.22 -1.13
N THR A 99 -4.30 4.72 0.10
CA THR A 99 -3.30 4.89 1.16
C THR A 99 -1.99 4.19 0.80
N VAL A 100 -2.06 2.94 0.33
CA VAL A 100 -0.88 2.16 -0.11
C VAL A 100 -0.17 2.88 -1.27
N SER A 101 -0.92 3.40 -2.24
CA SER A 101 -0.37 4.18 -3.36
C SER A 101 0.41 5.40 -2.86
N SER A 102 -0.12 6.13 -1.89
CA SER A 102 0.55 7.27 -1.28
C SER A 102 1.86 6.87 -0.59
N VAL A 103 1.85 5.78 0.21
CA VAL A 103 3.04 5.26 0.90
C VAL A 103 4.12 4.80 -0.09
N VAL A 104 3.72 4.17 -1.21
CA VAL A 104 4.64 3.75 -2.27
C VAL A 104 5.34 4.96 -2.91
N ASN A 105 4.60 6.02 -3.22
CA ASN A 105 5.15 7.24 -3.79
C ASN A 105 6.10 7.96 -2.81
N GLU A 106 5.74 8.03 -1.53
CA GLU A 106 6.61 8.57 -0.49
C GLU A 106 7.90 7.75 -0.34
N THR A 107 7.77 6.42 -0.33
CA THR A 107 8.92 5.50 -0.22
C THR A 107 9.87 5.68 -1.41
N LYS A 108 9.35 5.82 -2.63
CA LYS A 108 10.15 6.11 -3.82
C LYS A 108 10.93 7.41 -3.67
N SER A 109 10.28 8.47 -3.21
CA SER A 109 10.93 9.76 -2.96
C SER A 109 12.05 9.64 -1.91
N ARG A 110 11.82 8.88 -0.83
CA ARG A 110 12.84 8.63 0.21
C ARG A 110 14.03 7.83 -0.32
N ILE A 111 13.79 6.86 -1.20
CA ILE A 111 14.86 6.08 -1.86
C ILE A 111 15.71 6.99 -2.75
N ASP A 112 15.11 7.92 -3.50
CA ASP A 112 15.84 8.88 -4.32
C ASP A 112 16.75 9.80 -3.48
N VAL A 113 16.25 10.27 -2.34
CA VAL A 113 17.05 11.06 -1.39
C VAL A 113 18.20 10.23 -0.81
N LEU A 114 17.93 8.99 -0.41
CA LEU A 114 18.94 8.07 0.11
C LEU A 114 20.04 7.79 -0.92
N SER A 115 19.67 7.58 -2.17
CA SER A 115 20.62 7.37 -3.27
C SER A 115 21.57 8.57 -3.44
N LYS A 116 21.04 9.80 -3.43
CA LYS A 116 21.85 11.03 -3.48
C LYS A 116 22.78 11.16 -2.27
N LEU A 117 22.29 10.80 -1.10
CA LEU A 117 23.09 10.82 0.13
C LEU A 117 24.26 9.82 0.06
N MET A 118 24.00 8.62 -0.47
CA MET A 118 25.03 7.58 -0.64
C MET A 118 26.12 8.02 -1.63
N ILE A 119 25.76 8.67 -2.74
CA ILE A 119 26.72 9.24 -3.69
C ILE A 119 27.60 10.30 -2.99
N THR A 120 26.98 11.18 -2.21
CA THR A 120 27.69 12.22 -1.46
C THR A 120 28.62 11.61 -0.40
N PHE A 121 28.14 10.59 0.32
CA PHE A 121 28.94 9.86 1.30
C PHE A 121 30.17 9.20 0.65
N GLN A 122 29.98 8.54 -0.50
CA GLN A 122 31.07 7.90 -1.23
C GLN A 122 32.13 8.94 -1.69
N LYS A 123 31.69 10.10 -2.19
CA LYS A 123 32.57 11.20 -2.57
C LYS A 123 33.37 11.73 -1.38
N ASN A 124 32.72 11.92 -0.23
CA ASN A 124 33.40 12.40 0.99
C ASN A 124 34.36 11.34 1.55
N SER A 125 34.00 10.07 1.52
CA SER A 125 34.86 8.96 1.94
C SER A 125 36.13 8.91 1.08
N ASN A 126 36.00 8.97 -0.24
CA ASN A 126 37.14 9.00 -1.16
C ASN A 126 38.05 10.22 -0.90
N ARG A 127 37.46 11.37 -0.65
CA ARG A 127 38.21 12.60 -0.32
C ARG A 127 38.98 12.44 1.00
N SER A 128 38.35 11.85 2.03
CA SER A 128 39.00 11.59 3.32
C SER A 128 40.20 10.63 3.19
N VAL A 129 40.08 9.60 2.35
CA VAL A 129 41.21 8.70 2.06
C VAL A 129 42.36 9.48 1.44
N TYR A 130 42.08 10.34 0.47
CA TYR A 130 43.08 11.19 -0.19
C TYR A 130 43.77 12.16 0.78
N GLU A 131 42.99 12.77 1.68
CA GLU A 131 43.51 13.69 2.71
C GLU A 131 44.44 12.95 3.69
N VAL A 132 44.06 11.75 4.15
CA VAL A 132 44.87 10.89 5.01
C VAL A 132 46.19 10.51 4.35
N GLU A 133 46.15 10.11 3.09
CA GLU A 133 47.35 9.78 2.31
C GLU A 133 48.27 10.99 2.13
N SER A 134 47.73 12.16 1.85
CA SER A 134 48.46 13.42 1.75
C SER A 134 49.13 13.79 3.08
N ILE A 135 48.43 13.65 4.20
CA ILE A 135 48.98 13.90 5.55
C ILE A 135 50.09 12.91 5.86
N SER A 136 49.91 11.63 5.59
CA SER A 136 50.91 10.58 5.76
C SER A 136 52.19 10.89 5.01
N ASN A 137 52.09 11.29 3.76
CA ASN A 137 53.23 11.68 2.94
C ASN A 137 53.96 12.92 3.49
N LYS A 138 53.24 13.94 3.96
CA LYS A 138 53.82 15.12 4.62
C LYS A 138 54.55 14.77 5.89
N ILE A 139 54.00 13.89 6.72
CA ILE A 139 54.65 13.41 7.95
C ILE A 139 55.96 12.69 7.58
N PHE A 140 55.93 11.79 6.59
CA PHE A 140 57.11 11.05 6.15
C PHE A 140 58.22 11.99 5.66
N ILE A 141 57.89 13.01 4.84
CA ILE A 141 58.84 14.00 4.37
C ILE A 141 59.42 14.82 5.52
N ASN A 142 58.62 15.19 6.51
CA ASN A 142 59.10 15.96 7.66
C ASN A 142 60.00 15.14 8.55
N LEU A 143 59.71 13.86 8.77
CA LEU A 143 60.59 12.93 9.47
C LEU A 143 61.95 12.77 8.78
N ALA A 144 61.94 12.59 7.45
CA ALA A 144 63.15 12.49 6.64
C ALA A 144 64.03 13.80 6.73
N LYS A 145 63.39 14.96 6.73
CA LYS A 145 64.09 16.25 6.95
C LYS A 145 64.72 16.35 8.33
N LEU A 146 63.95 15.92 9.37
CA LEU A 146 64.47 15.95 10.74
C LEU A 146 65.65 15.01 10.89
N ASP A 147 65.56 13.81 10.32
CA ASP A 147 66.66 12.81 10.33
C ASP A 147 67.91 13.35 9.66
N HIS A 148 67.73 14.07 8.51
CA HIS A 148 68.84 14.72 7.82
C HIS A 148 69.46 15.84 8.65
N VAL A 149 68.69 16.63 9.40
CA VAL A 149 69.20 17.68 10.28
C VAL A 149 70.00 17.08 11.46
N ILE A 150 69.47 16.01 12.05
CA ILE A 150 70.15 15.29 13.11
C ILE A 150 71.45 14.67 12.62
N TYR A 151 71.45 14.04 11.46
CA TYR A 151 72.66 13.50 10.84
C TYR A 151 73.72 14.58 10.62
N LYS A 152 73.33 15.72 10.03
CA LYS A 152 74.25 16.87 9.86
C LYS A 152 74.80 17.37 11.18
N ASN A 153 73.97 17.54 12.19
CA ASN A 153 74.40 18.02 13.49
C ASN A 153 75.43 17.06 14.13
N ASN A 154 75.12 15.74 14.05
CA ASN A 154 76.06 14.74 14.57
C ASN A 154 77.38 14.72 13.80
N LEU A 155 77.34 14.91 12.47
CA LEU A 155 78.54 15.02 11.66
C LEU A 155 79.37 16.25 12.00
N TYR A 156 78.70 17.42 12.19
CA TYR A 156 79.40 18.63 12.67
C TYR A 156 80.04 18.48 14.03
N GLN A 157 79.34 17.82 14.97
CA GLN A 157 79.91 17.50 16.31
C GLN A 157 81.13 16.57 16.21
N LEU A 158 81.11 15.63 15.29
CA LEU A 158 82.19 14.68 15.07
C LEU A 158 83.43 15.34 14.46
N ILE A 159 83.25 16.28 13.51
CA ILE A 159 84.31 16.94 12.74
C ILE A 159 84.88 18.12 13.57
N PHE A 160 84.08 18.92 14.22
CA PHE A 160 84.50 20.18 14.86
C PHE A 160 84.43 20.14 16.39
N GLY A 161 83.71 19.21 16.99
CA GLY A 161 83.66 19.05 18.48
C GLY A 161 84.90 18.44 19.07
N GLY A 162 85.82 17.94 18.27
CA GLY A 162 87.11 17.41 18.72
C GLY A 162 88.16 18.44 18.93
N GLU A 163 87.94 19.70 18.55
CA GLU A 163 88.99 20.77 18.68
C GLU A 163 89.12 21.44 20.06
N HIS A 164 88.27 21.11 21.01
CA HIS A 164 88.34 21.72 22.36
C HIS A 164 89.14 20.97 23.36
N ASN A 165 89.91 19.93 22.99
CA ASN A 165 90.80 19.22 23.90
C ASN A 165 92.28 19.42 23.63
N PHE A 166 92.69 20.45 22.90
CA PHE A 166 94.08 20.91 22.92
C PHE A 166 94.25 21.96 24.04
N LYS A 167 94.59 21.52 25.23
CA LYS A 167 95.29 22.35 26.18
C LYS A 167 96.73 22.25 25.84
N PRO A 168 97.54 23.37 25.86
CA PRO A 168 98.94 23.43 25.67
C PRO A 168 99.66 22.78 26.83
#